data_19ad39eae325854863af1da39f851785
#
_entry.id   19ad39eae325854863af1da39f851785
#
_cell.length_a   1.000
_cell.length_b   1.000
_cell.length_c   1.000
_cell.angle_alpha   90.00
_cell.angle_beta   90.00
_cell.angle_gamma   90.00
#
_symmetry.space_group_name_H-M   'P 1'
#
loop_
_entity.id
_entity.type
_entity.pdbx_description
1 polymer ?
#
loop_
_entity_poly.entity_id
_entity_poly.type
_entity_poly.pdbx_seq_one_letter_code
_entity_poly.pdbx_strand_id
1 'polypeptide(L)'
;EDVATDKLFEKCYDGSALGRPILGTEETLAPITTETMHKYMHEYYRPEDTVIAVSGHFTDDDLDYIADLFSVMTGSGRNQITPAIYKPSLVLRSKKIEQNHLCLSFPGVSALSKDRFTMNLLCNILGGGMSSRLFQSIREQNGLCYSIYTFTTPHQDTGLMSIYTGLGEETERRALERILQELHQFCEDGPAKDEISRTREQAKTTLLMGLENTGTRMM
;
A
#
# COMPACT_ATOMS: atom_id res chain seq x y z
N GLU A 1 6.71 12.32 -4.66
CA GLU A 1 6.36 11.15 -3.85
C GLU A 1 5.52 10.19 -4.67
N ASP A 2 4.28 10.52 -4.99
CA ASP A 2 3.34 9.64 -5.70
C ASP A 2 3.91 9.06 -6.99
N VAL A 3 4.55 9.90 -7.81
CA VAL A 3 5.16 9.47 -9.07
C VAL A 3 6.26 8.41 -8.88
N ALA A 4 7.03 8.48 -7.79
CA ALA A 4 8.07 7.49 -7.52
C ALA A 4 7.45 6.13 -7.18
N THR A 5 6.40 6.14 -6.37
CA THR A 5 5.64 4.95 -5.98
C THR A 5 4.93 4.33 -7.18
N ASP A 6 4.23 5.15 -7.99
CA ASP A 6 3.54 4.67 -9.20
C ASP A 6 4.50 4.01 -10.19
N LYS A 7 5.66 4.64 -10.44
CA LYS A 7 6.68 4.09 -11.35
C LYS A 7 7.33 2.82 -10.81
N LEU A 8 7.44 2.70 -9.50
CA LEU A 8 7.93 1.49 -8.87
C LEU A 8 6.94 0.33 -9.09
N PHE A 9 5.64 0.55 -8.83
CA PHE A 9 4.59 -0.44 -9.08
C PHE A 9 4.54 -0.86 -10.54
N GLU A 10 4.55 0.11 -11.45
CA GLU A 10 4.58 -0.14 -12.91
C GLU A 10 5.68 -1.13 -13.28
N LYS A 11 6.87 -0.99 -12.69
CA LYS A 11 8.02 -1.82 -13.02
C LYS A 11 8.09 -3.13 -12.23
N CYS A 12 7.73 -3.10 -10.95
CA CYS A 12 7.69 -4.32 -10.14
C CYS A 12 6.66 -5.34 -10.65
N TYR A 13 5.59 -4.88 -11.29
CA TYR A 13 4.53 -5.71 -11.84
C TYR A 13 4.36 -5.57 -13.35
N ASP A 14 5.45 -5.25 -14.05
CA ASP A 14 5.45 -5.09 -15.50
C ASP A 14 4.88 -6.32 -16.22
N GLY A 15 3.94 -6.08 -17.14
CA GLY A 15 3.21 -7.13 -17.86
C GLY A 15 1.99 -7.69 -17.14
N SER A 16 1.67 -7.21 -15.93
CA SER A 16 0.43 -7.56 -15.21
C SER A 16 -0.53 -6.38 -15.09
N ALA A 17 -1.77 -6.66 -14.68
CA ALA A 17 -2.77 -5.61 -14.44
C ALA A 17 -2.37 -4.66 -13.32
N LEU A 18 -1.67 -5.15 -12.28
CA LEU A 18 -1.19 -4.33 -11.17
C LEU A 18 -0.10 -3.34 -11.56
N GLY A 19 0.63 -3.57 -12.65
CA GLY A 19 1.62 -2.64 -13.18
C GLY A 19 1.04 -1.49 -14.00
N ARG A 20 -0.28 -1.44 -14.19
CA ARG A 20 -0.92 -0.33 -14.91
C ARG A 20 -1.14 0.85 -13.99
N PRO A 21 -0.83 2.10 -14.43
CA PRO A 21 -1.11 3.28 -13.63
C PRO A 21 -2.63 3.44 -13.43
N ILE A 22 -3.04 3.72 -12.18
CA ILE A 22 -4.46 3.89 -11.82
C ILE A 22 -5.11 5.03 -12.61
N LEU A 23 -4.37 6.12 -12.81
CA LEU A 23 -4.85 7.29 -13.56
C LEU A 23 -4.83 7.09 -15.08
N GLY A 24 -4.28 5.99 -15.57
CA GLY A 24 -4.12 5.75 -17.00
C GLY A 24 -3.08 6.65 -17.67
N THR A 25 -3.10 6.66 -18.98
CA THR A 25 -2.31 7.56 -19.83
C THR A 25 -3.25 8.31 -20.78
N GLU A 26 -2.77 9.37 -21.44
CA GLU A 26 -3.57 10.11 -22.41
C GLU A 26 -4.13 9.18 -23.50
N GLU A 27 -3.31 8.25 -23.99
CA GLU A 27 -3.75 7.28 -25.01
C GLU A 27 -4.82 6.30 -24.49
N THR A 28 -4.75 5.89 -23.21
CA THR A 28 -5.73 4.97 -22.62
C THR A 28 -7.03 5.68 -22.21
N LEU A 29 -6.96 6.97 -21.90
CA LEU A 29 -8.13 7.77 -21.52
C LEU A 29 -8.91 8.32 -22.73
N ALA A 30 -8.22 8.70 -23.81
CA ALA A 30 -8.83 9.30 -24.98
C ALA A 30 -10.01 8.49 -25.59
N PRO A 31 -9.97 7.13 -25.66
CA PRO A 31 -11.08 6.33 -26.19
C PRO A 31 -12.22 6.09 -25.20
N ILE A 32 -12.12 6.56 -23.94
CA ILE A 32 -13.16 6.32 -22.93
C ILE A 32 -14.33 7.28 -23.18
N THR A 33 -15.50 6.69 -23.45
CA THR A 33 -16.76 7.38 -23.65
C THR A 33 -17.79 6.96 -22.61
N THR A 34 -18.91 7.65 -22.52
CA THR A 34 -20.03 7.25 -21.65
C THR A 34 -20.51 5.82 -21.98
N GLU A 35 -20.51 5.46 -23.25
CA GLU A 35 -20.92 4.10 -23.69
C GLU A 35 -19.93 3.03 -23.19
N THR A 36 -18.63 3.28 -23.30
CA THR A 36 -17.61 2.34 -22.78
C THR A 36 -17.68 2.21 -21.27
N MET A 37 -18.00 3.29 -20.55
CA MET A 37 -18.21 3.24 -19.10
C MET A 37 -19.44 2.42 -18.72
N HIS A 38 -20.57 2.61 -19.38
CA HIS A 38 -21.78 1.80 -19.15
C HIS A 38 -21.53 0.32 -19.44
N LYS A 39 -20.85 0.02 -20.55
CA LYS A 39 -20.47 -1.35 -20.89
C LYS A 39 -19.60 -1.97 -19.79
N TYR A 40 -18.59 -1.23 -19.33
CA TYR A 40 -17.71 -1.68 -18.24
C TYR A 40 -18.47 -1.96 -16.95
N MET A 41 -19.37 -1.04 -16.55
CA MET A 41 -20.21 -1.24 -15.36
C MET A 41 -21.08 -2.48 -15.50
N HIS A 42 -21.72 -2.68 -16.66
CA HIS A 42 -22.56 -3.86 -16.90
C HIS A 42 -21.78 -5.17 -16.87
N GLU A 43 -20.54 -5.15 -17.32
CA GLU A 43 -19.69 -6.33 -17.39
C GLU A 43 -19.06 -6.69 -16.04
N TYR A 44 -18.66 -5.69 -15.25
CA TYR A 44 -17.80 -5.90 -14.07
C TYR A 44 -18.49 -5.61 -12.73
N TYR A 45 -19.55 -4.78 -12.69
CA TYR A 45 -20.30 -4.50 -11.47
C TYR A 45 -21.37 -5.56 -11.29
N ARG A 46 -21.07 -6.57 -10.49
CA ARG A 46 -21.91 -7.75 -10.29
C ARG A 46 -22.30 -7.89 -8.83
N PRO A 47 -23.50 -8.43 -8.53
CA PRO A 47 -23.93 -8.67 -7.16
C PRO A 47 -22.92 -9.49 -6.35
N GLU A 48 -22.33 -10.55 -6.93
CA GLU A 48 -21.40 -11.45 -6.26
C GLU A 48 -20.05 -10.80 -5.90
N ASP A 49 -19.68 -9.74 -6.62
CA ASP A 49 -18.42 -9.00 -6.41
C ASP A 49 -18.65 -7.68 -5.64
N THR A 50 -19.91 -7.41 -5.20
CA THR A 50 -20.28 -6.16 -4.54
C THR A 50 -20.61 -6.40 -3.07
N VAL A 51 -19.98 -5.63 -2.20
CA VAL A 51 -20.29 -5.58 -0.77
C VAL A 51 -20.71 -4.17 -0.41
N ILE A 52 -21.87 -4.03 0.22
CA ILE A 52 -22.37 -2.77 0.74
C ILE A 52 -22.23 -2.80 2.25
N ALA A 53 -21.45 -1.91 2.82
CA ALA A 53 -21.28 -1.77 4.25
C ALA A 53 -21.78 -0.40 4.71
N VAL A 54 -22.57 -0.39 5.79
CA VAL A 54 -23.14 0.82 6.38
C VAL A 54 -22.70 0.90 7.84
N SER A 55 -22.22 2.05 8.26
CA SER A 55 -21.86 2.31 9.65
C SER A 55 -22.23 3.74 10.04
N GLY A 56 -22.81 3.90 11.22
CA GLY A 56 -23.24 5.19 11.74
C GLY A 56 -24.65 5.12 12.29
N HIS A 57 -25.39 6.22 12.23
CA HIS A 57 -26.81 6.27 12.62
C HIS A 57 -27.67 6.03 11.37
N PHE A 58 -28.31 4.88 11.30
CA PHE A 58 -29.21 4.48 10.22
C PHE A 58 -30.39 3.69 10.79
N THR A 59 -31.47 3.61 10.03
CA THR A 59 -32.69 2.89 10.32
C THR A 59 -32.83 1.67 9.40
N ASP A 60 -33.77 0.79 9.70
CA ASP A 60 -34.10 -0.35 8.82
C ASP A 60 -34.64 0.15 7.47
N ASP A 61 -35.41 1.25 7.45
CA ASP A 61 -35.91 1.87 6.21
C ASP A 61 -34.76 2.33 5.29
N ASP A 62 -33.66 2.82 5.87
CA ASP A 62 -32.47 3.20 5.09
C ASP A 62 -31.81 1.97 4.45
N LEU A 63 -31.77 0.83 5.16
CA LEU A 63 -31.24 -0.43 4.63
C LEU A 63 -32.13 -0.98 3.52
N ASP A 64 -33.45 -0.95 3.69
CA ASP A 64 -34.42 -1.38 2.67
C ASP A 64 -34.30 -0.50 1.42
N TYR A 65 -34.19 0.81 1.59
CA TYR A 65 -33.95 1.74 0.49
C TYR A 65 -32.66 1.45 -0.28
N ILE A 66 -31.58 1.17 0.42
CA ILE A 66 -30.30 0.78 -0.20
C ILE A 66 -30.46 -0.55 -0.96
N ALA A 67 -31.09 -1.55 -0.35
CA ALA A 67 -31.34 -2.84 -0.97
C ALA A 67 -32.16 -2.69 -2.27
N ASP A 68 -33.20 -1.85 -2.26
CA ASP A 68 -34.01 -1.57 -3.45
C ASP A 68 -33.18 -0.91 -4.56
N LEU A 69 -32.34 0.09 -4.24
CA LEU A 69 -31.47 0.76 -5.21
C LEU A 69 -30.51 -0.22 -5.90
N PHE A 70 -29.96 -1.18 -5.16
CA PHE A 70 -29.01 -2.16 -5.70
C PHE A 70 -29.67 -3.42 -6.26
N SER A 71 -30.98 -3.60 -6.07
CA SER A 71 -31.74 -4.75 -6.60
C SER A 71 -31.70 -4.85 -8.13
N VAL A 72 -31.44 -3.72 -8.80
CA VAL A 72 -31.32 -3.64 -10.28
C VAL A 72 -29.99 -4.17 -10.82
N MET A 73 -29.02 -4.45 -9.94
CA MET A 73 -27.75 -5.03 -10.37
C MET A 73 -27.98 -6.43 -10.94
N THR A 74 -27.48 -6.63 -12.14
CA THR A 74 -27.59 -7.89 -12.86
C THR A 74 -26.20 -8.39 -13.27
N GLY A 75 -26.12 -9.68 -13.55
CA GLY A 75 -24.88 -10.33 -13.95
C GLY A 75 -24.52 -11.44 -12.98
N SER A 76 -23.69 -12.35 -13.44
CA SER A 76 -23.22 -13.49 -12.65
C SER A 76 -21.80 -13.86 -13.06
N GLY A 77 -21.10 -14.54 -12.19
CA GLY A 77 -19.73 -15.00 -12.40
C GLY A 77 -18.74 -14.24 -11.53
N ARG A 78 -17.51 -14.67 -11.55
CA ARG A 78 -16.39 -14.03 -10.83
C ARG A 78 -15.33 -13.57 -11.79
N ASN A 79 -14.75 -12.43 -11.53
CA ASN A 79 -13.59 -11.97 -12.26
C ASN A 79 -12.41 -12.93 -11.97
N GLN A 80 -11.79 -13.44 -13.03
CA GLN A 80 -10.57 -14.22 -12.87
C GLN A 80 -9.38 -13.27 -12.71
N ILE A 81 -8.69 -13.40 -11.59
CA ILE A 81 -7.47 -12.66 -11.33
C ILE A 81 -6.30 -13.48 -11.83
N THR A 82 -5.56 -12.93 -12.78
CA THR A 82 -4.27 -13.49 -13.18
C THR A 82 -3.23 -13.05 -12.17
N PRO A 83 -2.56 -14.00 -11.49
CA PRO A 83 -1.58 -13.67 -10.46
C PRO A 83 -0.47 -12.75 -10.97
N ALA A 84 -0.18 -11.70 -10.24
CA ALA A 84 0.89 -10.78 -10.56
C ALA A 84 2.22 -11.31 -10.01
N ILE A 85 3.26 -11.27 -10.84
CA ILE A 85 4.60 -11.75 -10.50
C ILE A 85 5.50 -10.54 -10.29
N TYR A 86 6.10 -10.46 -9.10
CA TYR A 86 7.11 -9.45 -8.80
C TYR A 86 8.35 -9.61 -9.68
N LYS A 87 8.83 -8.49 -10.24
CA LYS A 87 10.05 -8.40 -11.02
C LYS A 87 10.99 -7.37 -10.39
N PRO A 88 12.22 -7.76 -10.00
CA PRO A 88 13.23 -6.80 -9.59
C PRO A 88 13.48 -5.78 -10.71
N SER A 89 13.46 -4.51 -10.39
CA SER A 89 13.58 -3.43 -11.37
C SER A 89 14.29 -2.23 -10.79
N LEU A 90 14.93 -1.46 -11.66
CA LEU A 90 15.52 -0.16 -11.32
C LEU A 90 14.91 0.91 -12.20
N VAL A 91 14.36 1.95 -11.59
CA VAL A 91 13.79 3.10 -12.29
C VAL A 91 14.51 4.35 -11.83
N LEU A 92 15.04 5.09 -12.79
CA LEU A 92 15.65 6.40 -12.55
C LEU A 92 14.88 7.45 -13.36
N ARG A 93 14.46 8.50 -12.68
CA ARG A 93 13.82 9.66 -13.32
C ARG A 93 14.46 10.94 -12.84
N SER A 94 15.08 11.67 -13.73
CA SER A 94 15.63 12.99 -13.43
C SER A 94 14.56 14.07 -13.59
N LYS A 95 14.41 14.90 -12.55
CA LYS A 95 13.53 16.07 -12.55
C LYS A 95 14.17 17.13 -11.64
N LYS A 96 14.12 18.39 -12.04
CA LYS A 96 14.59 19.49 -11.19
C LYS A 96 13.57 19.74 -10.07
N ILE A 97 13.86 19.22 -8.88
CA ILE A 97 13.03 19.32 -7.68
C ILE A 97 13.95 19.57 -6.47
N GLU A 98 13.39 19.98 -5.35
CA GLU A 98 14.15 20.33 -4.16
C GLU A 98 14.72 19.09 -3.41
N GLN A 99 14.05 17.95 -3.53
CA GLN A 99 14.43 16.71 -2.84
C GLN A 99 14.41 15.53 -3.80
N ASN A 100 15.36 14.62 -3.64
CA ASN A 100 15.33 13.32 -4.29
C ASN A 100 14.40 12.36 -3.54
N HIS A 101 13.64 11.60 -4.28
CA HIS A 101 12.73 10.59 -3.73
C HIS A 101 13.27 9.20 -4.03
N LEU A 102 13.59 8.46 -2.98
CA LEU A 102 14.03 7.08 -3.08
C LEU A 102 12.93 6.15 -2.56
N CYS A 103 12.59 5.16 -3.36
CA CYS A 103 11.68 4.11 -2.97
C CYS A 103 12.32 2.75 -3.22
N LEU A 104 12.46 1.94 -2.18
CA LEU A 104 12.96 0.57 -2.24
C LEU A 104 11.81 -0.37 -1.98
N SER A 105 11.60 -1.37 -2.83
CA SER A 105 10.53 -2.35 -2.63
C SER A 105 11.04 -3.77 -2.69
N PHE A 106 10.43 -4.60 -1.86
CA PHE A 106 10.69 -6.02 -1.71
C PHE A 106 9.39 -6.80 -1.90
N PRO A 107 9.45 -8.06 -2.30
CA PRO A 107 8.28 -8.93 -2.27
C PRO A 107 7.65 -8.93 -0.86
N GLY A 108 6.38 -8.63 -0.79
CA GLY A 108 5.58 -8.69 0.42
C GLY A 108 4.70 -9.93 0.43
N VAL A 109 3.67 -9.90 1.27
CA VAL A 109 2.69 -10.98 1.37
C VAL A 109 1.33 -10.52 0.88
N SER A 110 0.51 -11.45 0.39
CA SER A 110 -0.85 -11.14 -0.04
C SER A 110 -1.76 -10.76 1.14
N ALA A 111 -2.85 -10.07 0.86
CA ALA A 111 -3.87 -9.70 1.85
C ALA A 111 -4.51 -10.93 2.51
N LEU A 112 -4.53 -12.06 1.81
CA LEU A 112 -5.08 -13.33 2.30
C LEU A 112 -4.07 -14.18 3.07
N SER A 113 -2.80 -13.77 3.11
CA SER A 113 -1.75 -14.50 3.81
C SER A 113 -1.96 -14.50 5.33
N LYS A 114 -1.64 -15.61 5.97
CA LYS A 114 -1.60 -15.71 7.44
C LYS A 114 -0.51 -14.80 8.03
N ASP A 115 0.53 -14.50 7.26
CA ASP A 115 1.67 -13.69 7.69
C ASP A 115 1.46 -12.19 7.52
N ARG A 116 0.27 -11.74 7.07
CA ARG A 116 -0.01 -10.31 6.88
C ARG A 116 0.22 -9.45 8.15
N PHE A 117 -0.14 -10.00 9.32
CA PHE A 117 0.09 -9.31 10.59
C PHE A 117 1.56 -9.27 10.97
N THR A 118 2.29 -10.34 10.70
CA THR A 118 3.75 -10.40 10.89
C THR A 118 4.45 -9.37 10.00
N MET A 119 4.05 -9.27 8.73
CA MET A 119 4.56 -8.27 7.80
C MET A 119 4.27 -6.84 8.27
N ASN A 120 3.07 -6.57 8.77
CA ASN A 120 2.72 -5.27 9.34
C ASN A 120 3.58 -4.92 10.57
N LEU A 121 3.80 -5.87 11.47
CA LEU A 121 4.69 -5.67 12.63
C LEU A 121 6.13 -5.41 12.19
N LEU A 122 6.64 -6.16 11.22
CA LEU A 122 7.97 -5.97 10.63
C LEU A 122 8.11 -4.55 10.07
N CYS A 123 7.15 -4.10 9.26
CA CYS A 123 7.14 -2.73 8.74
C CYS A 123 7.14 -1.70 9.86
N ASN A 124 6.31 -1.88 10.89
CA ASN A 124 6.27 -0.95 12.02
C ASN A 124 7.60 -0.89 12.78
N ILE A 125 8.28 -2.00 12.99
CA ILE A 125 9.61 -2.03 13.63
C ILE A 125 10.64 -1.31 12.77
N LEU A 126 10.62 -1.53 11.46
CA LEU A 126 11.58 -0.92 10.54
C LEU A 126 11.36 0.58 10.33
N GLY A 127 10.11 1.01 10.06
CA GLY A 127 9.85 2.39 9.67
C GLY A 127 8.44 2.90 9.99
N GLY A 128 7.71 2.31 10.95
CA GLY A 128 6.34 2.67 11.27
C GLY A 128 6.15 3.87 12.20
N GLY A 129 7.22 4.55 12.61
CA GLY A 129 7.12 5.71 13.48
C GLY A 129 8.47 6.20 14.00
N MET A 130 8.44 7.23 14.85
CA MET A 130 9.65 7.90 15.35
C MET A 130 10.61 6.98 16.12
N SER A 131 10.12 5.91 16.74
CA SER A 131 10.95 4.93 17.45
C SER A 131 11.37 3.73 16.61
N SER A 132 11.10 3.75 15.32
CA SER A 132 11.49 2.69 14.38
C SER A 132 12.98 2.78 14.03
N ARG A 133 13.55 1.65 13.61
CA ARG A 133 15.00 1.55 13.34
C ARG A 133 15.48 2.52 12.27
N LEU A 134 14.81 2.56 11.13
CA LEU A 134 15.20 3.44 10.03
C LEU A 134 15.05 4.91 10.41
N PHE A 135 13.97 5.29 11.10
CA PHE A 135 13.77 6.65 11.54
C PHE A 135 14.90 7.07 12.50
N GLN A 136 15.20 6.25 13.50
CA GLN A 136 16.26 6.54 14.45
C GLN A 136 17.65 6.58 13.79
N SER A 137 17.98 5.59 12.98
CA SER A 137 19.32 5.48 12.38
C SER A 137 19.54 6.50 11.26
N ILE A 138 18.58 6.71 10.36
CA ILE A 138 18.78 7.53 9.17
C ILE A 138 18.50 9.01 9.46
N ARG A 139 17.39 9.30 10.15
CA ARG A 139 16.95 10.66 10.41
C ARG A 139 17.53 11.25 11.69
N GLU A 140 17.28 10.62 12.86
CA GLU A 140 17.62 11.23 14.14
C GLU A 140 19.14 11.22 14.42
N GLN A 141 19.79 10.09 14.24
CA GLN A 141 21.21 9.95 14.58
C GLN A 141 22.13 10.51 13.49
N ASN A 142 21.75 10.42 12.23
CA ASN A 142 22.62 10.79 11.10
C ASN A 142 22.14 11.99 10.29
N GLY A 143 20.89 12.47 10.47
CA GLY A 143 20.36 13.65 9.79
C GLY A 143 20.35 13.54 8.27
N LEU A 144 20.22 12.32 7.72
CA LEU A 144 20.37 12.06 6.28
C LEU A 144 19.11 12.31 5.48
N CYS A 145 17.93 12.35 6.12
CA CYS A 145 16.66 12.56 5.44
C CYS A 145 15.70 13.38 6.29
N TYR A 146 14.72 14.00 5.65
CA TYR A 146 13.61 14.65 6.33
C TYR A 146 12.52 13.66 6.75
N SER A 147 12.22 12.72 5.86
CA SER A 147 11.21 11.69 6.09
C SER A 147 11.74 10.33 5.65
N ILE A 148 11.47 9.31 6.46
CA ILE A 148 11.67 7.91 6.11
C ILE A 148 10.59 7.08 6.78
N TYR A 149 9.96 6.19 6.03
CA TYR A 149 8.96 5.28 6.54
C TYR A 149 8.85 4.02 5.69
N THR A 150 8.22 3.01 6.25
CA THR A 150 7.90 1.75 5.57
C THR A 150 6.41 1.56 5.48
N PHE A 151 5.97 0.93 4.42
CA PHE A 151 4.57 0.58 4.22
C PHE A 151 4.43 -0.74 3.46
N THR A 152 3.29 -1.38 3.62
CA THR A 152 2.90 -2.56 2.86
C THR A 152 1.80 -2.22 1.89
N THR A 153 1.85 -2.82 0.71
CA THR A 153 0.76 -2.76 -0.26
C THR A 153 0.33 -4.18 -0.60
N PRO A 154 -0.55 -4.77 0.22
CA PRO A 154 -1.05 -6.10 -0.01
C PRO A 154 -2.14 -6.08 -1.07
N HIS A 155 -2.07 -7.02 -2.02
CA HIS A 155 -3.10 -7.34 -2.99
C HIS A 155 -3.65 -8.74 -2.70
N GLN A 156 -4.69 -9.17 -3.41
CA GLN A 156 -5.32 -10.46 -3.17
C GLN A 156 -4.37 -11.64 -3.37
N ASP A 157 -3.47 -11.57 -4.35
CA ASP A 157 -2.58 -12.63 -4.79
C ASP A 157 -1.10 -12.36 -4.50
N THR A 158 -0.73 -11.12 -4.23
CA THR A 158 0.66 -10.68 -4.03
C THR A 158 0.73 -9.50 -3.07
N GLY A 159 1.91 -8.93 -2.87
CA GLY A 159 2.11 -7.70 -2.11
C GLY A 159 3.52 -7.17 -2.21
N LEU A 160 3.69 -5.91 -1.82
CA LEU A 160 4.98 -5.27 -1.66
C LEU A 160 5.16 -4.78 -0.22
N MET A 161 6.39 -4.85 0.24
CA MET A 161 6.91 -4.09 1.36
C MET A 161 7.82 -3.00 0.80
N SER A 162 7.58 -1.75 1.14
CA SER A 162 8.32 -0.62 0.59
C SER A 162 8.88 0.28 1.67
N ILE A 163 10.05 0.86 1.38
CA ILE A 163 10.70 1.89 2.16
C ILE A 163 10.75 3.14 1.31
N TYR A 164 10.20 4.22 1.79
CA TYR A 164 10.26 5.52 1.15
C TYR A 164 11.12 6.48 1.97
N THR A 165 11.90 7.32 1.29
CA THR A 165 12.62 8.42 1.92
C THR A 165 12.79 9.60 0.98
N GLY A 166 12.63 10.81 1.54
CA GLY A 166 12.96 12.09 0.88
C GLY A 166 14.36 12.55 1.30
N LEU A 167 15.25 12.76 0.34
CA LEU A 167 16.68 12.96 0.54
C LEU A 167 17.15 14.25 -0.11
N GLY A 168 18.19 14.84 0.48
CA GLY A 168 19.02 15.83 -0.23
C GLY A 168 20.00 15.14 -1.17
N GLU A 169 20.40 15.81 -2.25
CA GLU A 169 21.34 15.29 -3.25
C GLU A 169 22.67 14.82 -2.60
N GLU A 170 23.18 15.58 -1.64
CA GLU A 170 24.45 15.26 -0.95
C GLU A 170 24.36 14.06 0.00
N THR A 171 23.15 13.72 0.47
CA THR A 171 22.94 12.68 1.49
C THR A 171 22.46 11.34 0.92
N GLU A 172 22.04 11.31 -0.33
CA GLU A 172 21.39 10.18 -0.98
C GLU A 172 22.20 8.88 -0.88
N ARG A 173 23.47 8.92 -1.29
CA ARG A 173 24.35 7.75 -1.26
C ARG A 173 24.55 7.21 0.15
N ARG A 174 24.82 8.10 1.11
CA ARG A 174 25.04 7.72 2.51
C ARG A 174 23.77 7.16 3.15
N ALA A 175 22.63 7.74 2.81
CA ALA A 175 21.34 7.26 3.29
C ALA A 175 21.05 5.85 2.76
N LEU A 176 21.26 5.61 1.46
CA LEU A 176 21.08 4.28 0.87
C LEU A 176 22.00 3.23 1.51
N GLU A 177 23.31 3.54 1.64
CA GLU A 177 24.27 2.66 2.29
C GLU A 177 23.84 2.32 3.73
N ARG A 178 23.38 3.32 4.48
CA ARG A 178 22.93 3.12 5.85
C ARG A 178 21.62 2.33 5.95
N ILE A 179 20.66 2.57 5.06
CA ILE A 179 19.42 1.78 4.97
C ILE A 179 19.77 0.31 4.73
N LEU A 180 20.65 0.02 3.78
CA LEU A 180 21.05 -1.35 3.47
C LEU A 180 21.77 -2.03 4.65
N GLN A 181 22.61 -1.29 5.39
CA GLN A 181 23.25 -1.79 6.60
C GLN A 181 22.25 -2.15 7.68
N GLU A 182 21.25 -1.28 7.93
CA GLU A 182 20.20 -1.55 8.91
C GLU A 182 19.36 -2.76 8.52
N LEU A 183 19.02 -2.91 7.25
CA LEU A 183 18.28 -4.08 6.76
C LEU A 183 19.11 -5.36 6.91
N HIS A 184 20.38 -5.31 6.59
CA HIS A 184 21.28 -6.46 6.74
C HIS A 184 21.40 -6.88 8.21
N GLN A 185 21.67 -5.92 9.09
CA GLN A 185 21.75 -6.16 10.53
C GLN A 185 20.42 -6.70 11.08
N PHE A 186 19.27 -6.17 10.60
CA PHE A 186 17.97 -6.70 10.99
C PHE A 186 17.76 -8.16 10.56
N CYS A 187 18.27 -8.55 9.39
CA CYS A 187 18.20 -9.94 8.92
C CYS A 187 19.09 -10.89 9.74
N GLU A 188 20.24 -10.40 10.23
CA GLU A 188 21.15 -11.20 11.05
C GLU A 188 20.70 -11.35 12.49
N ASP A 189 20.33 -10.25 13.14
CA ASP A 189 20.03 -10.20 14.57
C ASP A 189 18.56 -10.46 14.89
N GLY A 190 17.66 -10.21 13.93
CA GLY A 190 16.23 -10.17 14.12
C GLY A 190 15.75 -8.96 14.93
N PRO A 191 14.46 -8.89 15.23
CA PRO A 191 13.89 -7.85 16.10
C PRO A 191 14.18 -8.13 17.58
N ALA A 192 14.48 -7.08 18.33
CA ALA A 192 14.63 -7.20 19.79
C ALA A 192 13.25 -7.43 20.47
N LYS A 193 13.26 -8.05 21.66
CA LYS A 193 12.01 -8.38 22.38
C LYS A 193 11.18 -7.14 22.74
N ASP A 194 11.83 -6.04 23.07
CA ASP A 194 11.18 -4.77 23.39
C ASP A 194 10.57 -4.11 22.15
N GLU A 195 11.21 -4.21 20.99
CA GLU A 195 10.65 -3.74 19.71
C GLU A 195 9.37 -4.49 19.37
N ILE A 196 9.38 -5.82 19.47
CA ILE A 196 8.19 -6.65 19.25
C ILE A 196 7.08 -6.28 20.23
N SER A 197 7.41 -6.17 21.52
CA SER A 197 6.43 -5.86 22.55
C SER A 197 5.78 -4.48 22.32
N ARG A 198 6.60 -3.45 22.10
CA ARG A 198 6.14 -2.08 21.84
C ARG A 198 5.26 -2.01 20.59
N THR A 199 5.71 -2.60 19.48
CA THR A 199 4.98 -2.58 18.21
C THR A 199 3.67 -3.33 18.31
N ARG A 200 3.64 -4.46 19.03
CA ARG A 200 2.40 -5.20 19.28
C ARG A 200 1.39 -4.39 20.08
N GLU A 201 1.81 -3.71 21.14
CA GLU A 201 0.92 -2.88 21.95
C GLU A 201 0.44 -1.65 21.15
N GLN A 202 1.30 -1.05 20.34
CA GLN A 202 0.92 0.01 19.41
C GLN A 202 -0.13 -0.46 18.40
N ALA A 203 0.05 -1.62 17.79
CA ALA A 203 -0.92 -2.19 16.85
C ALA A 203 -2.29 -2.45 17.51
N LYS A 204 -2.30 -3.00 18.74
CA LYS A 204 -3.54 -3.17 19.53
C LYS A 204 -4.22 -1.83 19.80
N THR A 205 -3.47 -0.84 20.23
CA THR A 205 -4.00 0.50 20.51
C THR A 205 -4.61 1.12 19.26
N THR A 206 -3.92 1.04 18.12
CA THR A 206 -4.42 1.54 16.84
C THR A 206 -5.72 0.85 16.43
N LEU A 207 -5.82 -0.47 16.60
CA LEU A 207 -7.05 -1.22 16.33
C LEU A 207 -8.20 -0.77 17.26
N LEU A 208 -7.94 -0.66 18.56
CA LEU A 208 -8.97 -0.25 19.53
C LEU A 208 -9.47 1.17 19.27
N MET A 209 -8.55 2.11 19.04
CA MET A 209 -8.92 3.49 18.68
C MET A 209 -9.63 3.56 17.33
N GLY A 210 -9.26 2.70 16.39
CA GLY A 210 -9.95 2.59 15.10
C GLY A 210 -11.42 2.22 15.23
N LEU A 211 -11.80 1.44 16.25
CA LEU A 211 -13.20 1.06 16.49
C LEU A 211 -14.10 2.23 16.91
N GLU A 212 -13.54 3.35 17.34
CA GLU A 212 -14.30 4.57 17.65
C GLU A 212 -14.71 5.34 16.38
N ASN A 213 -13.99 5.13 15.29
CA ASN A 213 -14.26 5.77 14.00
C ASN A 213 -15.21 4.91 13.16
N THR A 214 -16.34 5.48 12.75
CA THR A 214 -17.36 4.77 11.95
C THR A 214 -16.82 4.28 10.61
N GLY A 215 -15.97 5.05 9.92
CA GLY A 215 -15.34 4.65 8.67
C GLY A 215 -14.42 3.45 8.84
N THR A 216 -13.61 3.42 9.91
CA THR A 216 -12.72 2.27 10.20
C THR A 216 -13.51 1.03 10.62
N ARG A 217 -14.65 1.20 11.30
CA ARG A 217 -15.54 0.07 11.64
C ARG A 217 -16.24 -0.54 10.44
N MET A 218 -16.40 0.24 9.36
CA MET A 218 -17.04 -0.20 8.13
C MET A 218 -16.08 -1.03 7.25
N MET A 219 -14.76 -0.77 7.32
CA MET A 219 -13.72 -1.50 6.58
C MET A 219 -13.31 -2.79 7.28
#